data_19ba90e3891a7da91f63ce61ed3d38f6
#
_entry.id   19ba90e3891a7da91f63ce61ed3d38f6
#
_cell.length_a   1.000
_cell.length_b   1.000
_cell.length_c   1.000
_cell.angle_alpha   90.00
_cell.angle_beta   90.00
_cell.angle_gamma   90.00
#
_symmetry.space_group_name_H-M   'P 1'
#
loop_
_entity.id
_entity.type
_entity.pdbx_description
1 polymer ?
#
loop_
_entity_poly.entity_id
_entity_poly.type
_entity_poly.pdbx_seq_one_letter_code
_entity_poly.pdbx_strand_id
1 'polypeptide(L)'
;MRLRSMMVMSVAACAMFAGSAYAQEAATVAFLMPDQASTRYENHDYPGFKAEMSKLCAKCTLVYQNANGDAALQQQQFNSVIAQGAKVIVLDPVDSAAAAALVEIAQSQEVKVIAYDRPIPAKPADYYVSFDNQGIGEAIAKSLVAHLKATGVPAGAGVLQINGSPTDAAAGLIRDGVHLGLKDSGYKTLAEFDTPEWAPPKAQEWAAGQITRFGADIKGVVAANDGTGGGAIAAFKAAGVNVPPVTGNDATIAALQLVISGDQYNTISKPSEIVAAAAAKVAVQFLKGEKPEAKTSLYDTPSELFIPAVVTAENIKAEIFDKKIQTVQEVCTGEYLTGCQKLGITQ
;
A
#
# COMPACT_ATOMS: atom_id res chain seq x y z
N MET A 1 -1.50 52.58 79.38
CA MET A 1 -2.18 52.12 78.15
C MET A 1 -1.16 51.82 77.10
N ARG A 2 -0.89 50.54 76.83
CA ARG A 2 0.12 50.15 75.87
C ARG A 2 -0.60 49.49 74.63
N LEU A 3 -0.56 50.15 73.49
CA LEU A 3 -1.04 49.60 72.23
C LEU A 3 -0.03 48.56 71.71
N ARG A 4 -0.51 47.35 71.46
CA ARG A 4 0.22 46.30 70.76
C ARG A 4 -0.17 46.33 69.28
N SER A 5 0.76 46.69 68.41
CA SER A 5 0.64 46.50 66.92
C SER A 5 0.76 45.02 66.60
N MET A 6 -0.24 44.48 65.92
CA MET A 6 -0.21 43.15 65.28
C MET A 6 0.25 43.32 63.87
N MET A 7 1.42 42.73 63.57
CA MET A 7 1.98 42.66 62.23
C MET A 7 1.48 41.39 61.56
N VAL A 8 0.65 41.56 60.50
CA VAL A 8 0.14 40.45 59.69
C VAL A 8 1.17 40.16 58.64
N MET A 9 1.83 38.98 58.69
CA MET A 9 2.70 38.44 57.64
C MET A 9 1.85 37.70 56.60
N SER A 10 1.72 38.29 55.42
CA SER A 10 1.14 37.61 54.25
C SER A 10 2.20 36.71 53.62
N VAL A 11 2.00 35.39 53.72
CA VAL A 11 2.82 34.39 52.98
C VAL A 11 2.21 34.23 51.61
N ALA A 12 2.88 34.75 50.56
CA ALA A 12 2.54 34.49 49.17
C ALA A 12 3.07 33.10 48.79
N ALA A 13 2.17 32.13 48.66
CA ALA A 13 2.52 30.81 48.11
C ALA A 13 2.65 30.90 46.59
N CYS A 14 3.88 30.96 46.08
CA CYS A 14 4.17 30.72 44.66
C CYS A 14 3.97 29.23 44.33
N ALA A 15 2.83 28.87 43.74
CA ALA A 15 2.64 27.56 43.14
C ALA A 15 3.46 27.51 41.87
N MET A 16 4.65 26.87 41.92
CA MET A 16 5.41 26.48 40.77
C MET A 16 4.66 25.34 40.06
N PHE A 17 3.97 25.65 38.95
CA PHE A 17 3.56 24.65 37.96
C PHE A 17 4.83 24.11 37.32
N ALA A 18 5.37 23.04 37.86
CA ALA A 18 6.35 22.21 37.16
C ALA A 18 5.60 21.54 36.02
N GLY A 19 5.62 22.13 34.83
CA GLY A 19 5.25 21.47 33.62
C GLY A 19 6.13 20.23 33.46
N SER A 20 5.56 19.04 33.69
CA SER A 20 6.22 17.78 33.40
C SER A 20 6.47 17.76 31.89
N ALA A 21 7.66 18.14 31.45
CA ALA A 21 8.15 17.77 30.16
C ALA A 21 8.21 16.23 30.16
N TYR A 22 7.22 15.59 29.58
CA TYR A 22 7.28 14.16 29.29
C TYR A 22 8.50 13.95 28.39
N ALA A 23 9.62 13.59 28.99
CA ALA A 23 10.74 13.07 28.25
C ALA A 23 10.23 11.82 27.53
N GLN A 24 10.19 11.87 26.23
CA GLN A 24 9.79 10.74 25.40
C GLN A 24 10.73 9.57 25.72
N GLU A 25 10.22 8.56 26.45
CA GLU A 25 10.99 7.37 26.80
C GLU A 25 11.40 6.65 25.51
N ALA A 26 12.60 6.07 25.53
CA ALA A 26 13.07 5.22 24.45
C ALA A 26 12.14 3.99 24.34
N ALA A 27 11.40 3.90 23.26
CA ALA A 27 10.47 2.79 23.01
C ALA A 27 10.88 2.04 21.75
N THR A 28 10.62 0.74 21.72
CA THR A 28 10.83 -0.08 20.52
C THR A 28 9.55 -0.13 19.70
N VAL A 29 9.68 0.19 18.40
CA VAL A 29 8.63 0.08 17.39
C VAL A 29 9.12 -0.87 16.30
N ALA A 30 8.31 -1.88 15.98
CA ALA A 30 8.63 -2.82 14.91
C ALA A 30 7.86 -2.49 13.63
N PHE A 31 8.48 -2.73 12.48
CA PHE A 31 7.89 -2.63 11.15
C PHE A 31 8.13 -3.95 10.42
N LEU A 32 7.08 -4.76 10.28
CA LEU A 32 7.15 -6.14 9.79
C LEU A 32 6.48 -6.23 8.43
N MET A 33 7.26 -6.57 7.40
CA MET A 33 6.82 -6.63 6.01
C MET A 33 6.61 -8.08 5.54
N PRO A 34 5.70 -8.31 4.57
CA PRO A 34 5.28 -9.65 4.19
C PRO A 34 6.26 -10.33 3.23
N ASP A 35 6.73 -9.63 2.21
CA ASP A 35 7.48 -10.20 1.09
C ASP A 35 8.37 -9.15 0.39
N GLN A 36 9.13 -9.60 -0.61
CA GLN A 36 9.96 -8.76 -1.48
C GLN A 36 9.43 -8.69 -2.92
N ALA A 37 8.30 -9.32 -3.23
CA ALA A 37 7.71 -9.28 -4.57
C ALA A 37 7.25 -7.86 -4.93
N SER A 38 6.75 -7.12 -3.94
CA SER A 38 6.44 -5.70 -4.07
C SER A 38 7.64 -4.86 -3.66
N THR A 39 8.44 -4.44 -4.63
CA THR A 39 9.71 -3.70 -4.41
C THR A 39 9.54 -2.39 -3.63
N ARG A 40 8.32 -1.81 -3.60
CA ARG A 40 8.04 -0.59 -2.86
C ARG A 40 8.28 -0.73 -1.35
N TYR A 41 8.11 -1.92 -0.77
CA TYR A 41 8.31 -2.15 0.66
C TYR A 41 9.70 -1.76 1.13
N GLU A 42 10.73 -2.13 0.35
CA GLU A 42 12.12 -1.82 0.63
C GLU A 42 12.51 -0.40 0.18
N ASN A 43 11.96 0.06 -0.95
CA ASN A 43 12.39 1.30 -1.58
C ASN A 43 11.67 2.55 -1.05
N HIS A 44 10.44 2.40 -0.56
CA HIS A 44 9.55 3.53 -0.21
C HIS A 44 8.93 3.40 1.17
N ASP A 45 8.27 2.26 1.49
CA ASP A 45 7.48 2.11 2.70
C ASP A 45 8.34 2.20 3.97
N TYR A 46 9.35 1.32 4.11
CA TYR A 46 10.22 1.37 5.28
C TYR A 46 11.10 2.62 5.35
N PRO A 47 11.74 3.08 4.26
CA PRO A 47 12.45 4.36 4.27
C PRO A 47 11.57 5.54 4.68
N GLY A 48 10.34 5.63 4.18
CA GLY A 48 9.35 6.65 4.54
C GLY A 48 8.97 6.58 6.02
N PHE A 49 8.66 5.39 6.52
CA PHE A 49 8.37 5.16 7.94
C PHE A 49 9.53 5.58 8.83
N LYS A 50 10.75 5.12 8.51
CA LYS A 50 11.97 5.44 9.25
C LYS A 50 12.24 6.94 9.27
N ALA A 51 12.10 7.61 8.13
CA ALA A 51 12.31 9.05 8.02
C ALA A 51 11.34 9.84 8.90
N GLU A 52 10.06 9.46 8.92
CA GLU A 52 9.05 10.13 9.74
C GLU A 52 9.23 9.81 11.23
N MET A 53 9.49 8.55 11.59
CA MET A 53 9.81 8.17 12.97
C MET A 53 11.01 8.92 13.52
N SER A 54 12.06 9.13 12.72
CA SER A 54 13.26 9.89 13.14
C SER A 54 12.93 11.33 13.51
N LYS A 55 11.91 11.95 12.88
CA LYS A 55 11.42 13.29 13.23
C LYS A 55 10.54 13.29 14.48
N LEU A 56 9.66 12.29 14.59
CA LEU A 56 8.63 12.24 15.62
C LEU A 56 9.11 11.62 16.93
N CYS A 57 10.04 10.67 16.86
CA CYS A 57 10.61 9.96 18.00
C CYS A 57 12.09 9.61 17.78
N ALA A 58 12.97 10.61 17.86
CA ALA A 58 14.41 10.43 17.64
C ALA A 58 15.09 9.41 18.60
N LYS A 59 14.46 9.10 19.74
CA LYS A 59 14.97 8.13 20.73
C LYS A 59 14.36 6.73 20.58
N CYS A 60 13.37 6.55 19.70
CA CYS A 60 12.77 5.26 19.46
C CYS A 60 13.73 4.32 18.75
N THR A 61 13.76 3.06 19.18
CA THR A 61 14.44 1.98 18.47
C THR A 61 13.49 1.41 17.43
N LEU A 62 13.93 1.37 16.17
CA LEU A 62 13.17 0.77 15.09
C LEU A 62 13.72 -0.61 14.76
N VAL A 63 12.84 -1.61 14.72
CA VAL A 63 13.16 -2.97 14.29
C VAL A 63 12.43 -3.23 12.99
N TYR A 64 13.18 -3.51 11.92
CA TYR A 64 12.64 -3.89 10.62
C TYR A 64 12.89 -5.36 10.33
N GLN A 65 11.88 -6.06 9.84
CA GLN A 65 12.01 -7.45 9.37
C GLN A 65 11.07 -7.68 8.19
N ASN A 66 11.47 -8.57 7.28
CA ASN A 66 10.69 -9.01 6.14
C ASN A 66 10.58 -10.55 6.18
N ALA A 67 9.38 -11.05 5.98
CA ALA A 67 9.07 -12.48 6.10
C ALA A 67 9.32 -13.28 4.80
N ASN A 68 9.66 -12.60 3.69
CA ASN A 68 9.92 -13.23 2.39
C ASN A 68 8.80 -14.20 1.92
N GLY A 69 7.54 -13.86 2.24
CA GLY A 69 6.37 -14.68 1.87
C GLY A 69 6.08 -15.84 2.83
N ASP A 70 6.88 -16.01 3.89
CA ASP A 70 6.72 -17.10 4.86
C ASP A 70 5.95 -16.62 6.11
N ALA A 71 4.68 -17.06 6.24
CA ALA A 71 3.83 -16.72 7.37
C ALA A 71 4.36 -17.26 8.71
N ALA A 72 5.03 -18.43 8.71
CA ALA A 72 5.62 -18.98 9.92
C ALA A 72 6.84 -18.17 10.37
N LEU A 73 7.65 -17.70 9.42
CA LEU A 73 8.74 -16.76 9.70
C LEU A 73 8.19 -15.45 10.26
N GLN A 74 7.11 -14.90 9.66
CA GLN A 74 6.49 -13.66 10.16
C GLN A 74 5.99 -13.83 11.60
N GLN A 75 5.38 -14.96 11.94
CA GLN A 75 4.97 -15.28 13.32
C GLN A 75 6.17 -15.30 14.27
N GLN A 76 7.30 -15.91 13.88
CA GLN A 76 8.52 -15.92 14.69
C GLN A 76 9.08 -14.50 14.87
N GLN A 77 9.13 -13.71 13.80
CA GLN A 77 9.55 -12.32 13.84
C GLN A 77 8.67 -11.50 14.78
N PHE A 78 7.34 -11.68 14.69
CA PHE A 78 6.35 -10.99 15.53
C PHE A 78 6.57 -11.31 17.02
N ASN A 79 6.70 -12.58 17.38
CA ASN A 79 6.97 -13.00 18.75
C ASN A 79 8.33 -12.46 19.25
N SER A 80 9.34 -12.46 18.38
CA SER A 80 10.67 -11.96 18.72
C SER A 80 10.66 -10.47 19.07
N VAL A 81 9.93 -9.62 18.29
CA VAL A 81 9.89 -8.19 18.59
C VAL A 81 9.10 -7.89 19.85
N ILE A 82 8.06 -8.66 20.18
CA ILE A 82 7.37 -8.58 21.46
C ILE A 82 8.34 -8.91 22.61
N ALA A 83 9.09 -10.00 22.50
CA ALA A 83 10.09 -10.40 23.50
C ALA A 83 11.22 -9.35 23.67
N GLN A 84 11.53 -8.59 22.62
CA GLN A 84 12.45 -7.44 22.65
C GLN A 84 11.83 -6.16 23.26
N GLY A 85 10.58 -6.22 23.69
CA GLY A 85 9.89 -5.10 24.35
C GLY A 85 9.26 -4.09 23.40
N ALA A 86 8.93 -4.48 22.18
CA ALA A 86 8.18 -3.62 21.26
C ALA A 86 6.87 -3.17 21.91
N LYS A 87 6.57 -1.88 21.80
CA LYS A 87 5.33 -1.27 22.29
C LYS A 87 4.30 -1.09 21.18
N VAL A 88 4.76 -0.95 19.96
CA VAL A 88 3.92 -0.85 18.77
C VAL A 88 4.53 -1.72 17.68
N ILE A 89 3.68 -2.47 16.99
CA ILE A 89 4.05 -3.26 15.81
C ILE A 89 3.22 -2.77 14.64
N VAL A 90 3.88 -2.30 13.60
CA VAL A 90 3.30 -2.04 12.27
C VAL A 90 3.46 -3.33 11.49
N LEU A 91 2.34 -3.97 11.17
CA LEU A 91 2.28 -5.28 10.56
C LEU A 91 1.60 -5.22 9.19
N ASP A 92 2.35 -5.55 8.16
CA ASP A 92 1.82 -5.92 6.85
C ASP A 92 1.81 -7.46 6.77
N PRO A 93 0.64 -8.11 6.89
CA PRO A 93 0.60 -9.55 7.07
C PRO A 93 0.88 -10.33 5.78
N VAL A 94 1.66 -11.42 5.87
CA VAL A 94 1.78 -12.41 4.78
C VAL A 94 0.43 -13.07 4.52
N ASP A 95 -0.27 -13.44 5.61
CA ASP A 95 -1.61 -14.02 5.59
C ASP A 95 -2.51 -13.20 6.51
N SER A 96 -3.46 -12.48 5.91
CA SER A 96 -4.38 -11.61 6.63
C SER A 96 -5.30 -12.35 7.60
N ALA A 97 -5.64 -13.61 7.32
CA ALA A 97 -6.49 -14.41 8.20
C ALA A 97 -5.67 -14.93 9.39
N ALA A 98 -4.49 -15.48 9.15
CA ALA A 98 -3.60 -15.97 10.20
C ALA A 98 -3.12 -14.86 11.14
N ALA A 99 -2.98 -13.63 10.65
CA ALA A 99 -2.58 -12.47 11.43
C ALA A 99 -3.53 -12.12 12.60
N ALA A 100 -4.78 -12.60 12.57
CA ALA A 100 -5.72 -12.44 13.68
C ALA A 100 -5.15 -12.96 15.01
N ALA A 101 -4.48 -14.11 14.99
CA ALA A 101 -3.84 -14.68 16.18
C ALA A 101 -2.68 -13.80 16.67
N LEU A 102 -1.93 -13.16 15.76
CA LEU A 102 -0.85 -12.25 16.12
C LEU A 102 -1.38 -11.00 16.82
N VAL A 103 -2.51 -10.46 16.36
CA VAL A 103 -3.18 -9.33 17.00
C VAL A 103 -3.63 -9.70 18.41
N GLU A 104 -4.21 -10.91 18.62
CA GLU A 104 -4.61 -11.39 19.94
C GLU A 104 -3.41 -11.52 20.90
N ILE A 105 -2.30 -12.06 20.42
CA ILE A 105 -1.08 -12.19 21.21
C ILE A 105 -0.57 -10.80 21.64
N ALA A 106 -0.49 -9.84 20.72
CA ALA A 106 -0.03 -8.49 21.01
C ALA A 106 -0.95 -7.79 22.03
N GLN A 107 -2.26 -7.82 21.80
CA GLN A 107 -3.26 -7.19 22.69
C GLN A 107 -3.23 -7.78 24.09
N SER A 108 -3.01 -9.10 24.23
CA SER A 108 -2.86 -9.75 25.55
C SER A 108 -1.64 -9.27 26.35
N GLN A 109 -0.66 -8.68 25.68
CA GLN A 109 0.57 -8.13 26.25
C GLN A 109 0.64 -6.60 26.20
N GLU A 110 -0.50 -5.95 25.95
CA GLU A 110 -0.64 -4.48 25.86
C GLU A 110 0.24 -3.84 24.77
N VAL A 111 0.60 -4.63 23.74
CA VAL A 111 1.33 -4.16 22.54
C VAL A 111 0.32 -3.73 21.50
N LYS A 112 0.49 -2.53 20.95
CA LYS A 112 -0.37 -1.97 19.92
C LYS A 112 -0.02 -2.52 18.54
N VAL A 113 -1.04 -2.86 17.74
CA VAL A 113 -0.87 -3.33 16.37
C VAL A 113 -1.51 -2.34 15.40
N ILE A 114 -0.71 -1.86 14.46
CA ILE A 114 -1.16 -1.09 13.31
C ILE A 114 -1.11 -2.03 12.11
N ALA A 115 -2.27 -2.44 11.59
CA ALA A 115 -2.33 -3.11 10.30
C ALA A 115 -1.90 -2.12 9.21
N TYR A 116 -0.98 -2.52 8.36
CA TYR A 116 -0.39 -1.70 7.34
C TYR A 116 -0.60 -2.33 5.97
N ASP A 117 -1.00 -1.55 4.98
CA ASP A 117 -1.29 -1.98 3.61
C ASP A 117 -2.38 -3.08 3.53
N ARG A 118 -2.17 -4.25 4.12
CA ARG A 118 -3.11 -5.38 4.13
C ARG A 118 -3.93 -5.38 5.42
N PRO A 119 -5.28 -5.39 5.35
CA PRO A 119 -6.14 -5.42 6.54
C PRO A 119 -6.17 -6.81 7.18
N ILE A 120 -6.63 -6.87 8.44
CA ILE A 120 -6.79 -8.10 9.21
C ILE A 120 -8.28 -8.29 9.54
N PRO A 121 -9.09 -8.95 8.67
CA PRO A 121 -10.54 -8.98 8.80
C PRO A 121 -11.08 -9.73 10.02
N ALA A 122 -10.40 -10.81 10.42
CA ALA A 122 -10.92 -11.72 11.46
C ALA A 122 -10.70 -11.21 12.90
N LYS A 123 -9.84 -10.21 13.10
CA LYS A 123 -9.58 -9.60 14.39
C LYS A 123 -9.20 -8.13 14.22
N PRO A 124 -9.95 -7.18 14.77
CA PRO A 124 -9.60 -5.76 14.69
C PRO A 124 -8.21 -5.49 15.29
N ALA A 125 -7.33 -4.89 14.49
CA ALA A 125 -6.10 -4.27 14.98
C ALA A 125 -6.44 -2.98 15.73
N ASP A 126 -5.46 -2.35 16.38
CA ASP A 126 -5.69 -1.08 17.06
C ASP A 126 -5.90 0.08 16.07
N TYR A 127 -5.31 -0.04 14.87
CA TYR A 127 -5.49 0.90 13.76
C TYR A 127 -5.14 0.24 12.42
N TYR A 128 -5.68 0.77 11.31
CA TYR A 128 -5.33 0.35 9.96
C TYR A 128 -5.00 1.56 9.09
N VAL A 129 -3.89 1.47 8.34
CA VAL A 129 -3.45 2.53 7.42
C VAL A 129 -3.16 1.92 6.05
N SER A 130 -3.83 2.40 5.02
CA SER A 130 -3.65 1.92 3.65
C SER A 130 -4.23 2.92 2.63
N PHE A 131 -4.29 2.50 1.39
CA PHE A 131 -5.14 3.11 0.36
C PHE A 131 -6.53 2.46 0.34
N ASP A 132 -7.49 3.13 -0.32
CA ASP A 132 -8.81 2.56 -0.61
C ASP A 132 -8.68 1.45 -1.67
N ASN A 133 -8.43 0.24 -1.23
CA ASN A 133 -8.17 -0.90 -2.10
C ASN A 133 -9.37 -1.28 -2.98
N GLN A 134 -10.60 -1.14 -2.47
CA GLN A 134 -11.79 -1.36 -3.30
C GLN A 134 -11.91 -0.28 -4.37
N GLY A 135 -11.69 0.98 -4.00
CA GLY A 135 -11.64 2.10 -4.94
C GLY A 135 -10.53 1.96 -5.99
N ILE A 136 -9.37 1.38 -5.64
CA ILE A 136 -8.31 1.02 -6.60
C ILE A 136 -8.86 0.05 -7.65
N GLY A 137 -9.44 -1.07 -7.23
CA GLY A 137 -9.97 -2.07 -8.16
C GLY A 137 -11.02 -1.49 -9.10
N GLU A 138 -11.94 -0.70 -8.56
CA GLU A 138 -12.96 -0.02 -9.36
C GLU A 138 -12.36 0.97 -10.36
N ALA A 139 -11.35 1.74 -9.95
CA ALA A 139 -10.71 2.76 -10.78
C ALA A 139 -9.93 2.14 -11.96
N ILE A 140 -9.13 1.10 -11.73
CA ILE A 140 -8.38 0.43 -12.81
C ILE A 140 -9.32 -0.22 -13.83
N ALA A 141 -10.40 -0.86 -13.37
CA ALA A 141 -11.38 -1.49 -14.27
C ALA A 141 -12.16 -0.44 -15.06
N LYS A 142 -12.67 0.62 -14.41
CA LYS A 142 -13.38 1.73 -15.10
C LYS A 142 -12.48 2.44 -16.12
N SER A 143 -11.21 2.65 -15.79
CA SER A 143 -10.23 3.25 -16.70
C SER A 143 -10.05 2.38 -17.95
N LEU A 144 -9.87 1.05 -17.80
CA LEU A 144 -9.80 0.13 -18.94
C LEU A 144 -11.09 0.16 -19.76
N VAL A 145 -12.24 0.07 -19.13
CA VAL A 145 -13.56 0.12 -19.79
C VAL A 145 -13.73 1.39 -20.62
N ALA A 146 -13.35 2.54 -20.05
CA ALA A 146 -13.40 3.81 -20.78
C ALA A 146 -12.50 3.80 -22.02
N HIS A 147 -11.28 3.28 -21.88
CA HIS A 147 -10.33 3.15 -22.99
C HIS A 147 -10.84 2.21 -24.09
N LEU A 148 -11.35 1.04 -23.75
CA LEU A 148 -11.89 0.09 -24.71
C LEU A 148 -13.07 0.69 -25.51
N LYS A 149 -13.96 1.43 -24.83
CA LYS A 149 -15.06 2.15 -25.48
C LYS A 149 -14.55 3.24 -26.43
N ALA A 150 -13.59 4.05 -25.96
CA ALA A 150 -13.01 5.14 -26.75
C ALA A 150 -12.27 4.65 -28.01
N THR A 151 -11.67 3.44 -27.94
CA THR A 151 -10.98 2.80 -29.07
C THR A 151 -11.88 1.94 -29.95
N GLY A 152 -13.19 1.95 -29.69
CA GLY A 152 -14.19 1.28 -30.54
C GLY A 152 -14.24 -0.25 -30.35
N VAL A 153 -13.75 -0.79 -29.27
CA VAL A 153 -13.90 -2.22 -28.95
C VAL A 153 -15.37 -2.52 -28.68
N PRO A 154 -15.99 -3.48 -29.41
CA PRO A 154 -17.44 -3.70 -29.34
C PRO A 154 -17.87 -4.25 -27.98
N ALA A 155 -19.10 -3.95 -27.57
CA ALA A 155 -19.72 -4.60 -26.42
C ALA A 155 -19.76 -6.12 -26.60
N GLY A 156 -19.63 -6.85 -25.50
CA GLY A 156 -19.52 -8.32 -25.51
C GLY A 156 -18.10 -8.83 -25.69
N ALA A 157 -17.13 -7.97 -26.00
CA ALA A 157 -15.72 -8.35 -26.08
C ALA A 157 -15.17 -8.80 -24.72
N GLY A 158 -14.13 -9.63 -24.76
CA GLY A 158 -13.59 -10.30 -23.59
C GLY A 158 -12.42 -9.58 -22.94
N VAL A 159 -12.35 -9.63 -21.61
CA VAL A 159 -11.19 -9.21 -20.83
C VAL A 159 -10.73 -10.36 -19.94
N LEU A 160 -9.43 -10.41 -19.63
CA LEU A 160 -8.90 -11.25 -18.57
C LEU A 160 -8.87 -10.46 -17.28
N GLN A 161 -9.02 -11.15 -16.13
CA GLN A 161 -8.86 -10.57 -14.81
C GLN A 161 -7.77 -11.33 -14.05
N ILE A 162 -6.73 -10.62 -13.61
CA ILE A 162 -5.60 -11.17 -12.85
C ILE A 162 -5.55 -10.45 -11.51
N ASN A 163 -6.01 -11.13 -10.48
CA ASN A 163 -6.06 -10.64 -9.10
C ASN A 163 -4.72 -10.83 -8.39
N GLY A 164 -4.67 -10.35 -7.15
CA GLY A 164 -3.54 -10.55 -6.25
C GLY A 164 -3.57 -11.88 -5.50
N SER A 165 -2.80 -11.94 -4.40
CA SER A 165 -2.70 -13.15 -3.58
C SER A 165 -4.01 -13.47 -2.84
N PRO A 166 -4.46 -14.73 -2.84
CA PRO A 166 -5.64 -15.14 -2.10
C PRO A 166 -5.50 -15.05 -0.57
N THR A 167 -4.28 -14.97 -0.06
CA THR A 167 -4.00 -14.81 1.39
C THR A 167 -3.95 -13.35 1.83
N ASP A 168 -4.04 -12.41 0.88
CA ASP A 168 -4.04 -10.97 1.10
C ASP A 168 -5.47 -10.41 1.03
N ALA A 169 -5.99 -9.93 2.15
CA ALA A 169 -7.33 -9.36 2.20
C ALA A 169 -7.47 -8.06 1.38
N ALA A 170 -6.38 -7.29 1.16
CA ALA A 170 -6.40 -6.15 0.27
C ALA A 170 -6.59 -6.58 -1.19
N ALA A 171 -5.99 -7.71 -1.61
CA ALA A 171 -6.24 -8.29 -2.93
C ALA A 171 -7.72 -8.64 -3.14
N GLY A 172 -8.38 -9.16 -2.10
CA GLY A 172 -9.82 -9.40 -2.11
C GLY A 172 -10.63 -8.12 -2.34
N LEU A 173 -10.29 -7.03 -1.65
CA LEU A 173 -10.93 -5.72 -1.84
C LEU A 173 -10.71 -5.17 -3.26
N ILE A 174 -9.49 -5.27 -3.80
CA ILE A 174 -9.18 -4.86 -5.18
C ILE A 174 -10.02 -5.68 -6.16
N ARG A 175 -10.08 -7.01 -5.99
CA ARG A 175 -10.91 -7.90 -6.83
C ARG A 175 -12.38 -7.49 -6.82
N ASP A 176 -12.93 -7.24 -5.65
CA ASP A 176 -14.32 -6.81 -5.50
C ASP A 176 -14.55 -5.45 -6.20
N GLY A 177 -13.59 -4.54 -6.09
CA GLY A 177 -13.59 -3.27 -6.83
C GLY A 177 -13.55 -3.47 -8.34
N VAL A 178 -12.71 -4.40 -8.84
CA VAL A 178 -12.67 -4.74 -10.27
C VAL A 178 -14.02 -5.26 -10.75
N HIS A 179 -14.67 -6.16 -9.99
CA HIS A 179 -16.01 -6.65 -10.31
C HIS A 179 -17.02 -5.49 -10.38
N LEU A 180 -16.95 -4.52 -9.45
CA LEU A 180 -17.80 -3.32 -9.50
C LEU A 180 -17.52 -2.47 -10.76
N GLY A 181 -16.25 -2.26 -11.12
CA GLY A 181 -15.87 -1.47 -12.28
C GLY A 181 -16.20 -2.12 -13.62
N LEU A 182 -16.24 -3.47 -13.69
CA LEU A 182 -16.65 -4.23 -14.86
C LEU A 182 -18.17 -4.43 -14.94
N LYS A 183 -18.90 -4.31 -13.83
CA LYS A 183 -20.34 -4.46 -13.78
C LYS A 183 -20.99 -3.48 -14.75
N ASP A 184 -21.93 -3.99 -15.53
CA ASP A 184 -22.70 -3.21 -16.53
C ASP A 184 -21.83 -2.48 -17.58
N SER A 185 -20.52 -2.82 -17.67
CA SER A 185 -19.59 -2.23 -18.64
C SER A 185 -19.91 -2.59 -20.09
N GLY A 186 -20.53 -3.74 -20.28
CA GLY A 186 -20.74 -4.37 -21.57
C GLY A 186 -19.64 -5.36 -21.99
N TYR A 187 -18.53 -5.45 -21.25
CA TYR A 187 -17.44 -6.41 -21.48
C TYR A 187 -17.59 -7.67 -20.62
N LYS A 188 -17.01 -8.78 -21.08
CA LYS A 188 -17.12 -10.08 -20.42
C LYS A 188 -15.78 -10.49 -19.82
N THR A 189 -15.75 -10.89 -18.57
CA THR A 189 -14.59 -11.59 -18.00
C THR A 189 -14.53 -13.00 -18.60
N LEU A 190 -13.50 -13.26 -19.45
CA LEU A 190 -13.27 -14.56 -20.08
C LEU A 190 -12.74 -15.58 -19.09
N ALA A 191 -11.85 -15.14 -18.22
CA ALA A 191 -11.26 -15.93 -17.15
C ALA A 191 -10.72 -15.01 -16.07
N GLU A 192 -10.67 -15.54 -14.84
CA GLU A 192 -10.18 -14.85 -13.65
C GLU A 192 -9.19 -15.74 -12.90
N PHE A 193 -8.19 -15.14 -12.26
CA PHE A 193 -7.13 -15.84 -11.55
C PHE A 193 -6.65 -15.06 -10.33
N ASP A 194 -6.60 -15.73 -9.20
CA ASP A 194 -5.94 -15.23 -8.00
C ASP A 194 -4.47 -15.65 -8.04
N THR A 195 -3.56 -14.68 -8.09
CA THR A 195 -2.12 -14.91 -8.28
C THR A 195 -1.46 -15.20 -6.93
N PRO A 196 -1.04 -16.45 -6.65
CA PRO A 196 -0.38 -16.75 -5.39
C PRO A 196 0.85 -15.86 -5.17
N GLU A 197 0.96 -15.31 -3.95
CA GLU A 197 2.12 -14.49 -3.52
C GLU A 197 2.34 -13.23 -4.37
N TRP A 198 1.33 -12.78 -5.15
CA TRP A 198 1.49 -11.71 -6.12
C TRP A 198 2.59 -11.97 -7.17
N ALA A 199 3.02 -13.22 -7.33
CA ALA A 199 4.22 -13.61 -8.09
C ALA A 199 4.05 -13.39 -9.60
N PRO A 200 4.82 -12.48 -10.25
CA PRO A 200 4.70 -12.20 -11.67
C PRO A 200 4.86 -13.43 -12.58
N PRO A 201 5.76 -14.42 -12.27
CA PRO A 201 5.87 -15.65 -13.06
C PRO A 201 4.57 -16.49 -13.09
N LYS A 202 3.79 -16.48 -12.01
CA LYS A 202 2.49 -17.19 -11.93
C LYS A 202 1.44 -16.51 -12.81
N ALA A 203 1.40 -15.18 -12.80
CA ALA A 203 0.56 -14.40 -13.70
C ALA A 203 0.93 -14.65 -15.17
N GLN A 204 2.23 -14.68 -15.49
CA GLN A 204 2.74 -14.97 -16.84
C GLN A 204 2.33 -16.38 -17.32
N GLU A 205 2.55 -17.40 -16.50
CA GLU A 205 2.19 -18.79 -16.80
C GLU A 205 0.70 -18.92 -17.09
N TRP A 206 -0.14 -18.35 -16.20
CA TRP A 206 -1.59 -18.38 -16.37
C TRP A 206 -2.03 -17.63 -17.64
N ALA A 207 -1.52 -16.42 -17.88
CA ALA A 207 -1.84 -15.62 -19.06
C ALA A 207 -1.48 -16.33 -20.36
N ALA A 208 -0.34 -17.02 -20.42
CA ALA A 208 0.06 -17.82 -21.58
C ALA A 208 -0.98 -18.92 -21.92
N GLY A 209 -1.52 -19.57 -20.89
CA GLY A 209 -2.64 -20.53 -21.05
C GLY A 209 -3.89 -19.87 -21.59
N GLN A 210 -4.24 -18.67 -21.14
CA GLN A 210 -5.42 -17.97 -21.63
C GLN A 210 -5.24 -17.43 -23.06
N ILE A 211 -4.04 -16.98 -23.42
CA ILE A 211 -3.71 -16.58 -24.79
C ILE A 211 -3.94 -17.76 -25.75
N THR A 212 -3.50 -18.96 -25.38
CA THR A 212 -3.74 -20.17 -26.16
C THR A 212 -5.25 -20.49 -26.30
N ARG A 213 -6.01 -20.26 -25.24
CA ARG A 213 -7.45 -20.59 -25.18
C ARG A 213 -8.34 -19.60 -25.91
N PHE A 214 -8.08 -18.31 -25.75
CA PHE A 214 -8.98 -17.25 -26.22
C PHE A 214 -8.40 -16.41 -27.36
N GLY A 215 -7.08 -16.40 -27.54
CA GLY A 215 -6.43 -15.71 -28.66
C GLY A 215 -6.89 -14.26 -28.84
N ALA A 216 -7.37 -13.96 -30.04
CA ALA A 216 -7.81 -12.63 -30.43
C ALA A 216 -9.09 -12.13 -29.71
N ASP A 217 -9.80 -12.97 -28.97
CA ASP A 217 -10.97 -12.57 -28.18
C ASP A 217 -10.59 -11.75 -26.93
N ILE A 218 -9.31 -11.83 -26.49
CA ILE A 218 -8.79 -11.03 -25.40
C ILE A 218 -8.59 -9.59 -25.89
N LYS A 219 -9.39 -8.65 -25.41
CA LYS A 219 -9.35 -7.22 -25.77
C LYS A 219 -8.77 -6.33 -24.68
N GLY A 220 -8.56 -6.87 -23.49
CA GLY A 220 -7.94 -6.17 -22.37
C GLY A 220 -7.58 -7.13 -21.25
N VAL A 221 -6.72 -6.66 -20.35
CA VAL A 221 -6.35 -7.39 -19.13
C VAL A 221 -6.49 -6.44 -17.95
N VAL A 222 -7.38 -6.77 -17.00
CA VAL A 222 -7.43 -6.09 -15.70
C VAL A 222 -6.49 -6.82 -14.76
N ALA A 223 -5.30 -6.27 -14.56
CA ALA A 223 -4.33 -6.78 -13.60
C ALA A 223 -4.35 -5.92 -12.34
N ALA A 224 -4.38 -6.56 -11.17
CA ALA A 224 -4.54 -5.91 -9.88
C ALA A 224 -3.31 -5.14 -9.41
N ASN A 225 -2.12 -5.46 -9.96
CA ASN A 225 -0.89 -4.70 -9.74
C ASN A 225 0.06 -4.76 -10.94
N ASP A 226 1.13 -3.98 -10.86
CA ASP A 226 2.15 -3.85 -11.92
C ASP A 226 2.92 -5.16 -12.14
N GLY A 227 3.20 -5.91 -11.09
CA GLY A 227 3.90 -7.18 -11.20
C GLY A 227 3.09 -8.21 -12.00
N THR A 228 1.81 -8.37 -11.68
CA THR A 228 0.91 -9.29 -12.39
C THR A 228 0.61 -8.79 -13.80
N GLY A 229 0.48 -7.47 -14.01
CA GLY A 229 0.34 -6.82 -15.31
C GLY A 229 1.56 -7.06 -16.19
N GLY A 230 2.77 -6.85 -15.65
CA GLY A 230 4.04 -7.11 -16.34
C GLY A 230 4.19 -8.58 -16.72
N GLY A 231 3.76 -9.51 -15.86
CA GLY A 231 3.71 -10.94 -16.18
C GLY A 231 2.80 -11.24 -17.37
N ALA A 232 1.60 -10.66 -17.40
CA ALA A 232 0.70 -10.80 -18.56
C ALA A 232 1.32 -10.23 -19.85
N ILE A 233 1.89 -9.02 -19.80
CA ILE A 233 2.57 -8.38 -20.94
C ILE A 233 3.68 -9.29 -21.48
N ALA A 234 4.50 -9.85 -20.58
CA ALA A 234 5.56 -10.78 -20.95
C ALA A 234 5.02 -12.04 -21.66
N ALA A 235 3.87 -12.57 -21.21
CA ALA A 235 3.22 -13.71 -21.87
C ALA A 235 2.77 -13.38 -23.30
N PHE A 236 2.13 -12.21 -23.52
CA PHE A 236 1.73 -11.77 -24.87
C PHE A 236 2.94 -11.58 -25.79
N LYS A 237 3.99 -10.93 -25.29
CA LYS A 237 5.25 -10.74 -26.06
C LYS A 237 5.91 -12.07 -26.41
N ALA A 238 5.99 -13.01 -25.46
CA ALA A 238 6.55 -14.34 -25.69
C ALA A 238 5.74 -15.17 -26.71
N ALA A 239 4.43 -14.98 -26.75
CA ALA A 239 3.56 -15.63 -27.74
C ALA A 239 3.65 -14.97 -29.14
N GLY A 240 4.34 -13.83 -29.28
CA GLY A 240 4.45 -13.09 -30.55
C GLY A 240 3.14 -12.46 -31.02
N VAL A 241 2.22 -12.18 -30.10
CA VAL A 241 0.92 -11.54 -30.36
C VAL A 241 0.87 -10.14 -29.78
N ASN A 242 -0.03 -9.31 -30.34
CA ASN A 242 -0.19 -7.95 -29.84
C ASN A 242 -0.61 -7.93 -28.38
N VAL A 243 0.03 -7.09 -27.58
CA VAL A 243 -0.35 -6.85 -26.18
C VAL A 243 -1.63 -6.02 -26.17
N PRO A 244 -2.75 -6.50 -25.60
CA PRO A 244 -3.94 -5.67 -25.41
C PRO A 244 -3.69 -4.64 -24.30
N PRO A 245 -4.56 -3.64 -24.09
CA PRO A 245 -4.47 -2.76 -22.95
C PRO A 245 -4.43 -3.55 -21.65
N VAL A 246 -3.37 -3.38 -20.84
CA VAL A 246 -3.15 -4.05 -19.56
C VAL A 246 -3.13 -2.99 -18.46
N THR A 247 -3.85 -3.22 -17.36
CA THR A 247 -3.83 -2.33 -16.20
C THR A 247 -2.74 -2.73 -15.21
N GLY A 248 -2.49 -1.85 -14.24
CA GLY A 248 -1.61 -2.12 -13.11
C GLY A 248 -1.95 -1.26 -11.91
N ASN A 249 -1.13 -1.36 -10.88
CA ASN A 249 -1.21 -0.61 -9.63
C ASN A 249 0.17 -0.66 -8.97
N ASP A 250 0.58 0.39 -8.29
CA ASP A 250 1.79 0.66 -7.50
C ASP A 250 2.73 1.68 -8.13
N ALA A 251 2.58 2.01 -9.42
CA ALA A 251 3.45 2.93 -10.17
C ALA A 251 4.95 2.59 -10.02
N THR A 252 5.26 1.31 -10.13
CA THR A 252 6.65 0.83 -10.09
C THR A 252 7.46 1.40 -11.25
N ILE A 253 8.78 1.54 -11.10
CA ILE A 253 9.65 2.03 -12.18
C ILE A 253 9.43 1.22 -13.46
N ALA A 254 9.40 -0.12 -13.37
CA ALA A 254 9.17 -1.00 -14.51
C ALA A 254 7.82 -0.74 -15.19
N ALA A 255 6.75 -0.54 -14.42
CA ALA A 255 5.42 -0.26 -14.97
C ALA A 255 5.35 1.13 -15.60
N LEU A 256 5.96 2.16 -14.98
CA LEU A 256 6.04 3.49 -15.57
C LEU A 256 6.77 3.46 -16.91
N GLN A 257 7.83 2.66 -17.02
CA GLN A 257 8.53 2.40 -18.30
C GLN A 257 7.61 1.73 -19.32
N LEU A 258 6.82 0.73 -18.90
CA LEU A 258 5.83 0.07 -19.79
C LEU A 258 4.69 1.01 -20.18
N VAL A 259 4.26 1.91 -19.32
CA VAL A 259 3.27 2.97 -19.66
C VAL A 259 3.87 3.95 -20.68
N ILE A 260 5.13 4.34 -20.51
CA ILE A 260 5.85 5.24 -21.42
C ILE A 260 6.07 4.58 -22.80
N SER A 261 6.35 3.28 -22.86
CA SER A 261 6.48 2.54 -24.12
C SER A 261 5.14 2.21 -24.78
N GLY A 262 4.03 2.28 -24.03
CA GLY A 262 2.69 1.93 -24.51
C GLY A 262 2.36 0.44 -24.37
N ASP A 263 3.20 -0.35 -23.73
CA ASP A 263 2.95 -1.79 -23.47
C ASP A 263 1.98 -2.01 -22.31
N GLN A 264 1.93 -1.09 -21.34
CA GLN A 264 0.94 -1.05 -20.26
C GLN A 264 0.03 0.17 -20.42
N TYR A 265 -1.26 0.00 -20.24
CA TYR A 265 -2.24 1.08 -20.44
C TYR A 265 -2.26 2.07 -19.28
N ASN A 266 -2.37 1.56 -18.06
CA ASN A 266 -2.37 2.39 -16.85
C ASN A 266 -1.64 1.71 -15.69
N THR A 267 -1.34 2.51 -14.68
CA THR A 267 -1.05 2.06 -13.32
C THR A 267 -1.77 2.97 -12.32
N ILE A 268 -1.72 2.65 -11.05
CA ILE A 268 -2.21 3.49 -9.96
C ILE A 268 -1.02 4.07 -9.22
N SER A 269 -0.98 5.40 -9.11
CA SER A 269 -0.05 6.07 -8.21
C SER A 269 -0.59 6.00 -6.79
N LYS A 270 0.14 5.31 -5.94
CA LYS A 270 -0.08 5.27 -4.49
C LYS A 270 1.26 5.48 -3.78
N PRO A 271 1.66 6.75 -3.58
CA PRO A 271 2.93 7.06 -2.93
C PRO A 271 2.92 6.54 -1.50
N SER A 272 3.57 5.39 -1.28
CA SER A 272 3.51 4.66 0.00
C SER A 272 4.15 5.41 1.16
N GLU A 273 4.99 6.40 0.88
CA GLU A 273 5.56 7.29 1.90
C GLU A 273 4.49 8.02 2.72
N ILE A 274 3.33 8.38 2.11
CA ILE A 274 2.25 9.04 2.85
C ILE A 274 1.56 8.08 3.83
N VAL A 275 1.39 6.82 3.44
CA VAL A 275 0.85 5.75 4.29
C VAL A 275 1.84 5.43 5.40
N ALA A 276 3.12 5.31 5.06
CA ALA A 276 4.20 5.06 6.00
C ALA A 276 4.32 6.20 7.04
N ALA A 277 4.24 7.45 6.60
CA ALA A 277 4.24 8.61 7.50
C ALA A 277 3.00 8.65 8.40
N ALA A 278 1.82 8.27 7.90
CA ALA A 278 0.62 8.16 8.71
C ALA A 278 0.76 7.05 9.78
N ALA A 279 1.27 5.88 9.40
CA ALA A 279 1.56 4.79 10.34
C ALA A 279 2.54 5.21 11.44
N ALA A 280 3.59 5.98 11.09
CA ALA A 280 4.54 6.52 12.05
C ALA A 280 3.89 7.48 13.05
N LYS A 281 3.00 8.37 12.58
CA LYS A 281 2.24 9.28 13.44
C LYS A 281 1.34 8.52 14.40
N VAL A 282 0.59 7.53 13.91
CA VAL A 282 -0.26 6.65 14.73
C VAL A 282 0.58 5.90 15.77
N ALA A 283 1.74 5.37 15.37
CA ALA A 283 2.64 4.68 16.31
C ALA A 283 3.08 5.59 17.45
N VAL A 284 3.47 6.84 17.15
CA VAL A 284 3.87 7.81 18.18
C VAL A 284 2.70 8.23 19.07
N GLN A 285 1.48 8.35 18.56
CA GLN A 285 0.29 8.60 19.36
C GLN A 285 0.05 7.45 20.35
N PHE A 286 0.13 6.19 19.91
CA PHE A 286 0.04 5.04 20.82
C PHE A 286 1.13 5.04 21.90
N LEU A 287 2.39 5.38 21.55
CA LEU A 287 3.46 5.51 22.54
C LEU A 287 3.20 6.58 23.61
N LYS A 288 2.42 7.61 23.26
CA LYS A 288 1.99 8.66 24.21
C LYS A 288 0.74 8.30 25.00
N GLY A 289 0.15 7.12 24.74
CA GLY A 289 -1.13 6.73 25.33
C GLY A 289 -2.33 7.46 24.72
N GLU A 290 -2.15 8.13 23.60
CA GLU A 290 -3.21 8.83 22.87
C GLU A 290 -4.03 7.85 22.03
N LYS A 291 -5.31 8.17 21.79
CA LYS A 291 -6.15 7.44 20.85
C LYS A 291 -6.12 8.15 19.50
N PRO A 292 -5.57 7.53 18.45
CA PRO A 292 -5.58 8.13 17.12
C PRO A 292 -7.00 8.38 16.61
N GLU A 293 -7.20 9.50 15.93
CA GLU A 293 -8.46 9.81 15.27
C GLU A 293 -8.61 8.95 14.01
N ALA A 294 -9.72 8.22 13.90
CA ALA A 294 -10.04 7.44 12.72
C ALA A 294 -10.86 8.27 11.74
N LYS A 295 -10.49 8.22 10.46
CA LYS A 295 -11.25 8.86 9.38
C LYS A 295 -12.36 7.96 8.85
N THR A 296 -12.20 6.65 9.02
CA THR A 296 -13.16 5.61 8.63
C THR A 296 -12.94 4.36 9.48
N SER A 297 -13.68 3.29 9.17
CA SER A 297 -13.48 1.97 9.79
C SER A 297 -13.59 0.90 8.71
N LEU A 298 -12.69 -0.08 8.76
CA LEU A 298 -12.73 -1.27 7.90
C LEU A 298 -12.54 -2.52 8.76
N TYR A 299 -13.43 -3.50 8.63
CA TYR A 299 -13.44 -4.71 9.47
C TYR A 299 -13.37 -4.38 10.97
N ASP A 300 -14.19 -3.43 11.43
CA ASP A 300 -14.25 -2.90 12.80
C ASP A 300 -12.92 -2.30 13.31
N THR A 301 -11.92 -2.15 12.45
CA THR A 301 -10.65 -1.49 12.77
C THR A 301 -10.72 -0.01 12.43
N PRO A 302 -10.42 0.90 13.38
CA PRO A 302 -10.28 2.34 13.11
C PRO A 302 -9.24 2.55 12.01
N SER A 303 -9.56 3.33 10.97
CA SER A 303 -8.75 3.33 9.75
C SER A 303 -8.52 4.73 9.19
N GLU A 304 -7.39 4.90 8.49
CA GLU A 304 -7.12 5.98 7.55
C GLU A 304 -6.79 5.40 6.17
N LEU A 305 -7.66 5.68 5.18
CA LEU A 305 -7.52 5.20 3.81
C LEU A 305 -7.27 6.38 2.88
N PHE A 306 -6.18 6.32 2.11
CA PHE A 306 -5.82 7.35 1.15
C PHE A 306 -6.40 7.06 -0.23
N ILE A 307 -6.74 8.11 -0.96
CA ILE A 307 -7.29 8.00 -2.32
C ILE A 307 -6.13 7.96 -3.31
N PRO A 308 -6.03 6.93 -4.16
CA PRO A 308 -5.00 6.81 -5.18
C PRO A 308 -5.37 7.57 -6.45
N ALA A 309 -4.40 7.70 -7.39
CA ALA A 309 -4.60 8.33 -8.69
C ALA A 309 -4.32 7.38 -9.84
N VAL A 310 -5.21 7.32 -10.82
CA VAL A 310 -4.98 6.58 -12.07
C VAL A 310 -3.96 7.33 -12.92
N VAL A 311 -2.92 6.61 -13.36
CA VAL A 311 -1.83 7.13 -14.20
C VAL A 311 -1.87 6.43 -15.55
N THR A 312 -1.92 7.24 -16.60
CA THR A 312 -1.80 6.82 -18.01
C THR A 312 -0.69 7.61 -18.68
N ALA A 313 -0.33 7.29 -19.92
CA ALA A 313 0.64 8.08 -20.68
C ALA A 313 0.24 9.58 -20.78
N GLU A 314 -1.06 9.90 -20.72
CA GLU A 314 -1.56 11.28 -20.85
C GLU A 314 -1.26 12.16 -19.62
N ASN A 315 -1.23 11.56 -18.42
CA ASN A 315 -1.05 12.31 -17.17
C ASN A 315 0.19 11.89 -16.35
N ILE A 316 0.98 10.92 -16.80
CA ILE A 316 2.15 10.41 -16.09
C ILE A 316 3.13 11.52 -15.68
N LYS A 317 3.33 12.52 -16.54
CA LYS A 317 4.20 13.65 -16.20
C LYS A 317 3.71 14.38 -14.96
N ALA A 318 2.43 14.76 -14.95
CA ALA A 318 1.81 15.50 -13.84
C ALA A 318 1.69 14.65 -12.57
N GLU A 319 1.27 13.38 -12.70
CA GLU A 319 0.97 12.52 -11.57
C GLU A 319 2.20 11.91 -10.91
N ILE A 320 3.29 11.70 -11.65
CA ILE A 320 4.49 11.03 -11.16
C ILE A 320 5.66 12.01 -11.01
N PHE A 321 6.05 12.67 -12.09
CA PHE A 321 7.29 13.46 -12.13
C PHE A 321 7.13 14.85 -11.50
N ASP A 322 6.05 15.58 -11.82
CA ASP A 322 5.80 16.91 -11.24
C ASP A 322 5.49 16.80 -9.73
N LYS A 323 4.90 15.68 -9.28
CA LYS A 323 4.68 15.35 -7.85
C LYS A 323 5.91 14.74 -7.17
N LYS A 324 6.99 14.47 -7.93
CA LYS A 324 8.24 13.88 -7.42
C LYS A 324 8.07 12.51 -6.75
N ILE A 325 7.13 11.69 -7.25
CA ILE A 325 6.92 10.32 -6.77
C ILE A 325 8.06 9.42 -7.25
N GLN A 326 8.50 9.63 -8.52
CA GLN A 326 9.70 9.02 -9.09
C GLN A 326 10.51 10.08 -9.80
N THR A 327 11.81 9.84 -9.97
CA THR A 327 12.69 10.76 -10.70
C THR A 327 12.78 10.41 -12.18
N VAL A 328 13.02 11.43 -13.02
CA VAL A 328 13.27 11.24 -14.46
C VAL A 328 14.49 10.35 -14.69
N GLN A 329 15.51 10.50 -13.84
CA GLN A 329 16.76 9.73 -13.92
C GLN A 329 16.57 8.24 -13.69
N GLU A 330 15.64 7.85 -12.83
CA GLU A 330 15.35 6.44 -12.52
C GLU A 330 14.48 5.79 -13.59
N VAL A 331 13.50 6.50 -14.10
CA VAL A 331 12.50 5.95 -15.04
C VAL A 331 12.95 6.07 -16.50
N CYS A 332 13.45 7.27 -16.90
CA CYS A 332 13.75 7.58 -18.29
C CYS A 332 15.17 7.16 -18.66
N THR A 333 15.43 5.85 -18.66
CA THR A 333 16.73 5.25 -18.97
C THR A 333 16.67 4.38 -20.23
N GLY A 334 17.80 4.18 -20.87
CA GLY A 334 17.94 3.25 -22.01
C GLY A 334 16.91 3.52 -23.12
N GLU A 335 16.18 2.51 -23.51
CA GLU A 335 15.16 2.55 -24.57
C GLU A 335 13.96 3.45 -24.28
N TYR A 336 13.71 3.77 -23.00
CA TYR A 336 12.57 4.60 -22.56
C TYR A 336 12.80 6.10 -22.73
N LEU A 337 14.04 6.55 -22.94
CA LEU A 337 14.40 7.97 -23.12
C LEU A 337 13.55 8.66 -24.21
N THR A 338 13.41 8.00 -25.37
CA THR A 338 12.64 8.55 -26.49
C THR A 338 11.15 8.67 -26.15
N GLY A 339 10.61 7.69 -25.43
CA GLY A 339 9.22 7.73 -24.94
C GLY A 339 8.99 8.87 -23.95
N CYS A 340 9.90 9.05 -22.99
CA CYS A 340 9.86 10.16 -22.04
C CYS A 340 9.85 11.53 -22.75
N GLN A 341 10.74 11.71 -23.71
CA GLN A 341 10.81 12.97 -24.49
C GLN A 341 9.50 13.25 -25.23
N LYS A 342 8.88 12.24 -25.85
CA LYS A 342 7.58 12.38 -26.53
C LYS A 342 6.47 12.80 -25.59
N LEU A 343 6.52 12.38 -24.33
CA LEU A 343 5.54 12.74 -23.30
C LEU A 343 5.92 14.05 -22.56
N GLY A 344 6.97 14.76 -23.00
CA GLY A 344 7.42 16.02 -22.37
C GLY A 344 8.04 15.80 -21.00
N ILE A 345 8.50 14.58 -20.70
CA ILE A 345 9.23 14.25 -19.47
C ILE A 345 10.70 14.51 -19.71
N THR A 346 11.19 15.62 -19.24
CA THR A 346 12.58 16.06 -19.37
C THR A 346 13.16 16.42 -18.00
N GLN A 347 14.50 16.38 -17.88
CA GLN A 347 15.21 16.75 -16.65
C GLN A 347 14.97 18.21 -16.28
#